data_383e7715e107e086ef583db4dd552d2b
#
_entry.id   383e7715e107e086ef583db4dd552d2b
#
_cell.length_a   1.000
_cell.length_b   1.000
_cell.length_c   1.000
_cell.angle_alpha   90.00
_cell.angle_beta   90.00
_cell.angle_gamma   90.00
#
_symmetry.space_group_name_H-M   'P 1'
#
loop_
_entity.id
_entity.type
_entity.pdbx_description
1 polymer ?
#
loop_
_entity_poly.entity_id
_entity_poly.type
_entity_poly.pdbx_seq_one_letter_code
_entity_poly.pdbx_strand_id
1 'polypeptide(L)'
;MLNRYPLWKNLMVILVVAIGALYSLPNIYGEDPAVQISGTRGQQADTTALTEVQNVLKENNLPTKSIVLENGSILARFTNTDDQLLAKDKIAEKLGTNYTTALNLAPATPAWLSSIGANPMKWGLDLRGGVRFLMEVDMNSALAKRQEQLQDTLRNELRKEKIQFTAIKNSDKFGTTVTLENADQMSKAARIIRQLHPTLEVSDIGDNTLNLALSEAALTESRNLAIEQNLTILRKRVAELGVAEAVIQRQGAERIVIELPGVQDTARAKEILGATATLEFRIVNSLVNPESAARGMLPSDTEIKYDRQGRPVALYKRAVLGGEHIINSSSGLD
;
A
#
# COMPACT_ATOMS: atom_id res chain seq x y z
N MET A 1 -26.55 27.16 -53.03
CA MET A 1 -27.70 27.13 -52.09
C MET A 1 -27.18 27.39 -50.70
N LEU A 2 -27.45 28.59 -50.16
CA LEU A 2 -27.14 28.87 -48.74
C LEU A 2 -28.05 28.01 -47.88
N ASN A 3 -27.45 27.08 -47.16
CA ASN A 3 -28.14 26.18 -46.24
C ASN A 3 -28.69 26.99 -45.05
N ARG A 4 -29.98 27.41 -45.14
CA ARG A 4 -30.65 28.19 -44.10
C ARG A 4 -31.10 27.22 -43.00
N TYR A 5 -30.28 27.06 -41.97
CA TYR A 5 -30.68 26.31 -40.79
C TYR A 5 -31.82 27.04 -40.06
N PRO A 6 -32.85 26.35 -39.59
CA PRO A 6 -33.91 26.97 -38.78
C PRO A 6 -33.31 27.53 -37.49
N LEU A 7 -33.89 28.62 -36.97
CA LEU A 7 -33.39 29.36 -35.81
C LEU A 7 -33.11 28.50 -34.59
N TRP A 8 -33.93 27.47 -34.33
CA TRP A 8 -33.74 26.57 -33.19
C TRP A 8 -32.42 25.77 -33.26
N LYS A 9 -31.97 25.39 -34.48
CA LYS A 9 -30.66 24.69 -34.63
C LYS A 9 -29.50 25.64 -34.35
N ASN A 10 -29.56 26.89 -34.78
CA ASN A 10 -28.56 27.88 -34.47
C ASN A 10 -28.50 28.16 -32.96
N LEU A 11 -29.66 28.24 -32.30
CA LEU A 11 -29.75 28.45 -30.85
C LEU A 11 -29.20 27.25 -30.09
N MET A 12 -29.47 26.02 -30.56
CA MET A 12 -28.90 24.79 -29.99
C MET A 12 -27.36 24.76 -30.10
N VAL A 13 -26.82 25.15 -31.27
CA VAL A 13 -25.36 25.22 -31.45
C VAL A 13 -24.74 26.26 -30.51
N ILE A 14 -25.33 27.45 -30.42
CA ILE A 14 -24.87 28.51 -29.52
C ILE A 14 -24.92 28.02 -28.06
N LEU A 15 -25.98 27.33 -27.66
CA LEU A 15 -26.11 26.77 -26.32
C LEU A 15 -25.00 25.74 -26.00
N VAL A 16 -24.73 24.81 -26.93
CA VAL A 16 -23.70 23.81 -26.80
C VAL A 16 -22.32 24.46 -26.68
N VAL A 17 -22.03 25.45 -27.51
CA VAL A 17 -20.77 26.20 -27.47
C VAL A 17 -20.65 26.99 -26.16
N ALA A 18 -21.72 27.62 -25.69
CA ALA A 18 -21.71 28.35 -24.41
C ALA A 18 -21.48 27.42 -23.23
N ILE A 19 -22.13 26.24 -23.21
CA ILE A 19 -21.89 25.21 -22.20
C ILE A 19 -20.42 24.73 -22.26
N GLY A 20 -19.92 24.43 -23.47
CA GLY A 20 -18.52 24.01 -23.65
C GLY A 20 -17.51 25.07 -23.16
N ALA A 21 -17.78 26.35 -23.51
CA ALA A 21 -16.97 27.46 -23.03
C ALA A 21 -17.00 27.59 -21.48
N LEU A 22 -18.19 27.44 -20.87
CA LEU A 22 -18.38 27.49 -19.44
C LEU A 22 -17.55 26.38 -18.71
N TYR A 23 -17.62 25.14 -19.21
CA TYR A 23 -16.87 24.00 -18.67
C TYR A 23 -15.36 24.07 -18.99
N SER A 24 -14.93 24.91 -19.93
CA SER A 24 -13.53 25.16 -20.23
C SER A 24 -12.90 26.25 -19.35
N LEU A 25 -13.71 27.14 -18.75
CA LEU A 25 -13.24 28.26 -17.91
C LEU A 25 -12.30 27.83 -16.77
N PRO A 26 -12.51 26.71 -16.04
CA PRO A 26 -11.61 26.32 -14.94
C PRO A 26 -10.15 26.23 -15.33
N ASN A 27 -9.85 25.87 -16.58
CA ASN A 27 -8.46 25.76 -17.07
C ASN A 27 -7.72 27.10 -17.18
N ILE A 28 -8.44 28.22 -17.15
CA ILE A 28 -7.87 29.57 -17.26
C ILE A 28 -7.37 30.08 -15.90
N TYR A 29 -7.96 29.57 -14.79
CA TYR A 29 -7.67 30.10 -13.45
C TYR A 29 -6.32 29.61 -12.87
N GLY A 30 -5.74 28.56 -13.45
CA GLY A 30 -4.48 28.00 -12.98
C GLY A 30 -4.56 27.32 -11.62
N GLU A 31 -3.44 27.28 -10.92
CA GLU A 31 -3.29 26.57 -9.63
C GLU A 31 -2.64 27.49 -8.60
N ASP A 32 -3.06 27.41 -7.35
CA ASP A 32 -2.47 28.10 -6.22
C ASP A 32 -1.48 27.17 -5.48
N PRO A 33 -0.32 27.70 -5.03
CA PRO A 33 0.51 26.97 -4.09
C PRO A 33 -0.26 26.61 -2.82
N ALA A 34 -0.24 25.34 -2.42
CA ALA A 34 -0.98 24.88 -1.26
C ALA A 34 -0.17 23.90 -0.42
N VAL A 35 -0.44 23.88 0.89
CA VAL A 35 0.05 22.84 1.80
C VAL A 35 -1.12 21.94 2.14
N GLN A 36 -0.97 20.67 1.86
CA GLN A 36 -1.91 19.63 2.26
C GLN A 36 -1.43 18.96 3.54
N ILE A 37 -2.28 18.92 4.54
CA ILE A 37 -2.03 18.31 5.83
C ILE A 37 -2.98 17.11 5.97
N SER A 38 -2.42 15.93 6.03
CA SER A 38 -3.15 14.66 6.16
C SER A 38 -2.73 13.95 7.43
N GLY A 39 -3.67 13.33 8.12
CA GLY A 39 -3.34 12.52 9.29
C GLY A 39 -2.54 11.27 8.89
N THR A 40 -1.57 10.90 9.70
CA THR A 40 -0.79 9.67 9.52
C THR A 40 -1.57 8.45 10.01
N ARG A 41 -1.25 7.27 9.50
CA ARG A 41 -1.75 5.98 9.97
C ARG A 41 -3.29 5.81 9.92
N GLY A 42 -3.94 6.40 8.90
CA GLY A 42 -5.40 6.30 8.74
C GLY A 42 -6.22 7.25 9.62
N GLN A 43 -5.57 8.11 10.39
CA GLN A 43 -6.22 9.19 11.10
C GLN A 43 -6.64 10.28 10.09
N GLN A 44 -7.83 10.82 10.23
CA GLN A 44 -8.26 11.96 9.42
C GLN A 44 -7.93 13.25 10.16
N ALA A 45 -7.63 14.31 9.41
CA ALA A 45 -7.51 15.62 10.00
C ALA A 45 -8.90 16.06 10.49
N ASP A 46 -8.94 16.63 11.67
CA ASP A 46 -10.14 17.08 12.34
C ASP A 46 -10.18 18.62 12.49
N THR A 47 -11.24 19.12 13.09
CA THR A 47 -11.41 20.55 13.38
C THR A 47 -10.37 21.08 14.37
N THR A 48 -9.83 20.24 15.23
CA THR A 48 -8.78 20.60 16.20
C THR A 48 -7.48 20.88 15.45
N ALA A 49 -7.08 19.99 14.56
CA ALA A 49 -5.92 20.18 13.68
C ALA A 49 -6.09 21.41 12.78
N LEU A 50 -7.30 21.65 12.25
CA LEU A 50 -7.60 22.85 11.47
C LEU A 50 -7.34 24.12 12.28
N THR A 51 -7.78 24.16 13.53
CA THR A 51 -7.58 25.32 14.42
C THR A 51 -6.10 25.51 14.75
N GLU A 52 -5.37 24.44 15.00
CA GLU A 52 -3.93 24.49 15.23
C GLU A 52 -3.16 25.04 14.00
N VAL A 53 -3.50 24.56 12.81
CA VAL A 53 -2.91 25.08 11.54
C VAL A 53 -3.20 26.56 11.39
N GLN A 54 -4.44 27.01 11.65
CA GLN A 54 -4.79 28.43 11.57
C GLN A 54 -3.98 29.28 12.57
N ASN A 55 -3.78 28.79 13.79
CA ASN A 55 -3.00 29.49 14.81
C ASN A 55 -1.53 29.58 14.42
N VAL A 56 -0.92 28.48 13.95
CA VAL A 56 0.48 28.49 13.48
C VAL A 56 0.69 29.50 12.36
N LEU A 57 -0.21 29.54 11.40
CA LEU A 57 -0.09 30.48 10.26
C LEU A 57 -0.25 31.92 10.69
N LYS A 58 -1.14 32.21 11.64
CA LYS A 58 -1.30 33.55 12.24
C LYS A 58 -0.10 33.98 13.07
N GLU A 59 0.43 33.10 13.93
CA GLU A 59 1.59 33.37 14.79
C GLU A 59 2.84 33.70 13.97
N ASN A 60 2.99 33.07 12.79
CA ASN A 60 4.12 33.29 11.90
C ASN A 60 3.86 34.36 10.82
N ASN A 61 2.72 35.10 10.89
CA ASN A 61 2.34 36.12 9.91
C ASN A 61 2.34 35.64 8.45
N LEU A 62 1.90 34.38 8.20
CA LEU A 62 1.85 33.79 6.87
C LEU A 62 0.45 34.01 6.26
N PRO A 63 0.33 34.88 5.24
CA PRO A 63 -0.96 35.16 4.63
C PRO A 63 -1.47 33.98 3.82
N THR A 64 -2.71 33.57 4.05
CA THR A 64 -3.36 32.47 3.34
C THR A 64 -4.54 32.97 2.51
N LYS A 65 -4.75 32.44 1.31
CA LYS A 65 -5.96 32.67 0.52
C LYS A 65 -7.18 31.97 1.10
N SER A 66 -7.01 30.72 1.53
CA SER A 66 -8.04 29.92 2.15
C SER A 66 -7.45 28.72 2.89
N ILE A 67 -8.15 28.28 3.94
CA ILE A 67 -7.84 27.05 4.67
C ILE A 67 -9.15 26.27 4.77
N VAL A 68 -9.16 25.06 4.19
CA VAL A 68 -10.38 24.24 4.09
C VAL A 68 -10.06 22.82 4.55
N LEU A 69 -11.00 22.20 5.26
CA LEU A 69 -10.96 20.78 5.60
C LEU A 69 -11.82 20.03 4.60
N GLU A 70 -11.17 19.23 3.75
CA GLU A 70 -11.82 18.44 2.70
C GLU A 70 -11.31 16.99 2.73
N ASN A 71 -12.21 16.03 2.65
CA ASN A 71 -11.90 14.59 2.59
C ASN A 71 -10.93 14.10 3.68
N GLY A 72 -11.02 14.65 4.90
CA GLY A 72 -10.14 14.28 6.01
C GLY A 72 -8.71 14.81 5.91
N SER A 73 -8.48 15.81 5.06
CA SER A 73 -7.21 16.54 4.91
C SER A 73 -7.47 18.04 4.97
N ILE A 74 -6.52 18.79 5.53
CA ILE A 74 -6.58 20.26 5.55
C ILE A 74 -5.75 20.76 4.36
N LEU A 75 -6.37 21.64 3.57
CA LEU A 75 -5.73 22.30 2.44
C LEU A 75 -5.59 23.81 2.73
N ALA A 76 -4.37 24.26 2.94
CA ALA A 76 -4.05 25.68 3.13
C ALA A 76 -3.45 26.24 1.83
N ARG A 77 -4.09 27.26 1.23
CA ARG A 77 -3.70 27.87 -0.04
C ARG A 77 -2.95 29.16 0.21
N PHE A 78 -1.90 29.42 -0.55
CA PHE A 78 -1.03 30.59 -0.44
C PHE A 78 -1.01 31.39 -1.75
N THR A 79 -0.48 32.60 -1.67
CA THR A 79 -0.36 33.47 -2.83
C THR A 79 0.95 33.22 -3.58
N ASN A 80 2.00 32.80 -2.86
CA ASN A 80 3.32 32.54 -3.41
C ASN A 80 3.92 31.26 -2.84
N THR A 81 4.97 30.77 -3.49
CA THR A 81 5.68 29.53 -3.12
C THR A 81 6.55 29.69 -1.87
N ASP A 82 7.02 30.88 -1.59
CA ASP A 82 7.90 31.12 -0.42
C ASP A 82 7.11 30.98 0.87
N ASP A 83 5.91 31.58 0.94
CA ASP A 83 4.99 31.41 2.07
C ASP A 83 4.54 29.96 2.23
N GLN A 84 4.33 29.24 1.11
CA GLN A 84 4.00 27.82 1.11
C GLN A 84 5.11 26.99 1.76
N LEU A 85 6.38 27.22 1.41
CA LEU A 85 7.52 26.49 1.96
C LEU A 85 7.68 26.75 3.45
N LEU A 86 7.65 28.03 3.86
CA LEU A 86 7.73 28.40 5.27
C LEU A 86 6.56 27.82 6.08
N ALA A 87 5.35 27.87 5.53
CA ALA A 87 4.15 27.30 6.16
C ALA A 87 4.29 25.80 6.36
N LYS A 88 4.74 25.05 5.35
CA LYS A 88 4.98 23.62 5.46
C LYS A 88 5.88 23.29 6.64
N ASP A 89 7.03 23.98 6.76
CA ASP A 89 8.01 23.71 7.80
C ASP A 89 7.47 24.04 9.19
N LYS A 90 6.78 25.18 9.35
CA LYS A 90 6.17 25.61 10.62
C LYS A 90 5.00 24.70 11.06
N ILE A 91 4.18 24.29 10.12
CA ILE A 91 3.07 23.35 10.39
C ILE A 91 3.65 21.98 10.77
N ALA A 92 4.66 21.47 10.06
CA ALA A 92 5.31 20.21 10.36
C ALA A 92 5.96 20.21 11.76
N GLU A 93 6.64 21.30 12.12
CA GLU A 93 7.23 21.49 13.44
C GLU A 93 6.18 21.42 14.56
N LYS A 94 5.02 22.05 14.39
CA LYS A 94 3.98 22.15 15.41
C LYS A 94 3.13 20.88 15.54
N LEU A 95 2.69 20.30 14.41
CA LEU A 95 1.81 19.14 14.39
C LEU A 95 2.56 17.81 14.63
N GLY A 96 3.90 17.80 14.49
CA GLY A 96 4.74 16.64 14.77
C GLY A 96 4.45 15.46 13.85
N THR A 97 4.71 14.25 14.35
CA THR A 97 4.64 13.00 13.57
C THR A 97 3.22 12.46 13.33
N ASN A 98 2.21 13.07 13.93
CA ASN A 98 0.81 12.63 13.78
C ASN A 98 0.18 13.07 12.46
N TYR A 99 0.78 14.06 11.81
CA TYR A 99 0.33 14.60 10.54
C TYR A 99 1.46 14.66 9.53
N THR A 100 1.14 14.40 8.28
CA THR A 100 2.06 14.58 7.14
C THR A 100 1.70 15.86 6.43
N THR A 101 2.69 16.73 6.25
CA THR A 101 2.57 17.97 5.48
C THR A 101 3.20 17.77 4.11
N ALA A 102 2.44 17.98 3.04
CA ALA A 102 2.89 17.87 1.67
C ALA A 102 2.70 19.18 0.92
N LEU A 103 3.66 19.53 0.06
CA LEU A 103 3.49 20.60 -0.91
C LEU A 103 2.56 20.14 -2.01
N ASN A 104 1.55 20.91 -2.32
CA ASN A 104 0.57 20.62 -3.35
C ASN A 104 0.28 21.88 -4.18
N LEU A 105 -0.35 21.68 -5.32
CA LEU A 105 -0.93 22.74 -6.13
C LEU A 105 -2.44 22.52 -6.16
N ALA A 106 -3.19 23.50 -5.70
CA ALA A 106 -4.64 23.44 -5.63
C ALA A 106 -5.27 24.26 -6.75
N PRO A 107 -6.30 23.73 -7.46
CA PRO A 107 -7.00 24.52 -8.49
C PRO A 107 -7.52 25.84 -7.93
N ALA A 108 -7.23 26.94 -8.63
CA ALA A 108 -7.70 28.28 -8.28
C ALA A 108 -9.13 28.56 -8.81
N THR A 109 -9.88 27.50 -9.14
CA THR A 109 -11.23 27.60 -9.69
C THR A 109 -12.19 28.23 -8.68
N PRO A 110 -12.98 29.25 -9.08
CA PRO A 110 -14.01 29.85 -8.24
C PRO A 110 -15.08 28.82 -7.78
N ALA A 111 -15.56 28.97 -6.56
CA ALA A 111 -16.51 28.02 -5.94
C ALA A 111 -17.80 27.84 -6.74
N TRP A 112 -18.28 28.87 -7.47
CA TRP A 112 -19.47 28.76 -8.28
C TRP A 112 -19.29 27.84 -9.51
N LEU A 113 -18.07 27.76 -10.10
CA LEU A 113 -17.75 26.84 -11.18
C LEU A 113 -17.63 25.39 -10.65
N SER A 114 -16.95 25.21 -9.53
CA SER A 114 -16.84 23.88 -8.92
C SER A 114 -18.19 23.33 -8.44
N SER A 115 -19.12 24.20 -8.01
CA SER A 115 -20.46 23.77 -7.59
C SER A 115 -21.33 23.19 -8.72
N ILE A 116 -21.06 23.58 -9.97
CA ILE A 116 -21.72 22.99 -11.17
C ILE A 116 -20.93 21.83 -11.78
N GLY A 117 -19.88 21.36 -11.08
CA GLY A 117 -19.02 20.25 -11.54
C GLY A 117 -18.01 20.63 -12.62
N ALA A 118 -17.82 21.92 -12.90
CA ALA A 118 -16.81 22.42 -13.83
C ALA A 118 -15.45 22.45 -13.11
N ASN A 119 -14.68 21.39 -13.26
CA ASN A 119 -13.33 21.25 -12.70
C ASN A 119 -12.28 21.44 -13.80
N PRO A 120 -11.07 21.92 -13.46
CA PRO A 120 -9.98 22.02 -14.42
C PRO A 120 -9.58 20.63 -14.93
N MET A 121 -9.03 20.61 -16.13
CA MET A 121 -8.53 19.38 -16.73
C MET A 121 -7.32 18.88 -15.90
N LYS A 122 -7.33 17.58 -15.58
CA LYS A 122 -6.22 16.95 -14.89
C LYS A 122 -5.07 16.73 -15.85
N TRP A 123 -3.96 17.36 -15.56
CA TRP A 123 -2.76 17.30 -16.39
C TRP A 123 -1.94 16.08 -15.96
N GLY A 124 -1.61 15.22 -16.91
CA GLY A 124 -0.74 14.09 -16.67
C GLY A 124 0.70 14.48 -16.40
N LEU A 125 1.51 13.49 -16.06
CA LEU A 125 2.93 13.63 -15.73
C LEU A 125 3.72 14.41 -16.81
N ASP A 126 3.39 14.19 -18.09
CA ASP A 126 4.08 14.80 -19.23
C ASP A 126 3.92 16.32 -19.32
N LEU A 127 2.82 16.86 -18.77
CA LEU A 127 2.50 18.29 -18.81
C LEU A 127 2.74 19.01 -17.50
N ARG A 128 2.59 18.31 -16.38
CA ARG A 128 2.76 18.87 -15.03
C ARG A 128 4.14 18.62 -14.43
N GLY A 129 4.90 17.70 -15.02
CA GLY A 129 6.11 17.16 -14.41
C GLY A 129 5.80 16.28 -13.21
N GLY A 130 6.81 15.74 -12.58
CA GLY A 130 6.65 14.84 -11.44
C GLY A 130 7.55 13.62 -11.56
N VAL A 131 7.18 12.53 -10.88
CA VAL A 131 8.00 11.32 -10.78
C VAL A 131 7.22 10.11 -11.26
N ARG A 132 7.88 9.28 -12.04
CA ARG A 132 7.39 7.95 -12.43
C ARG A 132 8.30 6.89 -11.84
N PHE A 133 7.72 5.99 -11.04
CA PHE A 133 8.39 4.81 -10.55
C PHE A 133 7.92 3.58 -11.32
N LEU A 134 8.86 2.74 -11.72
CA LEU A 134 8.59 1.40 -12.19
C LEU A 134 9.11 0.45 -11.11
N MET A 135 8.19 -0.25 -10.46
CA MET A 135 8.50 -1.23 -9.42
C MET A 135 8.25 -2.63 -9.93
N GLU A 136 9.11 -3.55 -9.56
CA GLU A 136 8.97 -4.97 -9.84
C GLU A 136 8.64 -5.70 -8.54
N VAL A 137 7.66 -6.58 -8.58
CA VAL A 137 7.28 -7.41 -7.44
C VAL A 137 8.18 -8.64 -7.43
N ASP A 138 8.88 -8.87 -6.32
CA ASP A 138 9.67 -10.09 -6.13
C ASP A 138 8.74 -11.31 -5.97
N MET A 139 8.41 -11.90 -7.12
CA MET A 139 7.53 -13.07 -7.18
C MET A 139 8.15 -14.30 -6.53
N ASN A 140 9.48 -14.43 -6.57
CA ASN A 140 10.16 -15.57 -5.96
C ASN A 140 9.99 -15.54 -4.44
N SER A 141 10.20 -14.39 -3.82
CA SER A 141 9.97 -14.21 -2.39
C SER A 141 8.51 -14.40 -2.00
N ALA A 142 7.57 -13.90 -2.81
CA ALA A 142 6.14 -14.07 -2.56
C ALA A 142 5.71 -15.55 -2.62
N LEU A 143 6.19 -16.29 -3.63
CA LEU A 143 5.90 -17.72 -3.79
C LEU A 143 6.60 -18.56 -2.72
N ALA A 144 7.84 -18.22 -2.34
CA ALA A 144 8.55 -18.91 -1.26
C ALA A 144 7.82 -18.74 0.08
N LYS A 145 7.33 -17.54 0.40
CA LYS A 145 6.52 -17.32 1.61
C LYS A 145 5.23 -18.15 1.59
N ARG A 146 4.57 -18.24 0.43
CA ARG A 146 3.37 -19.08 0.27
C ARG A 146 3.69 -20.57 0.44
N GLN A 147 4.83 -21.02 -0.08
CA GLN A 147 5.32 -22.40 0.09
C GLN A 147 5.55 -22.73 1.58
N GLU A 148 6.16 -21.82 2.33
CA GLU A 148 6.37 -21.97 3.77
C GLU A 148 5.04 -22.05 4.55
N GLN A 149 4.09 -21.19 4.21
CA GLN A 149 2.74 -21.23 4.78
C GLN A 149 2.01 -22.54 4.49
N LEU A 150 2.15 -23.06 3.25
CA LEU A 150 1.58 -24.35 2.87
C LEU A 150 2.16 -25.48 3.71
N GLN A 151 3.48 -25.52 3.94
CA GLN A 151 4.12 -26.53 4.77
C GLN A 151 3.56 -26.54 6.20
N ASP A 152 3.40 -25.35 6.79
CA ASP A 152 2.84 -25.22 8.14
C ASP A 152 1.38 -25.69 8.19
N THR A 153 0.61 -25.37 7.17
CA THR A 153 -0.77 -25.83 7.04
C THR A 153 -0.82 -27.35 6.94
N LEU A 154 -0.03 -27.93 6.03
CA LEU A 154 0.06 -29.38 5.85
C LEU A 154 0.50 -30.12 7.14
N ARG A 155 1.48 -29.58 7.89
CA ARG A 155 1.88 -30.15 9.19
C ARG A 155 0.70 -30.23 10.17
N ASN A 156 -0.08 -29.16 10.25
CA ASN A 156 -1.21 -29.08 11.16
C ASN A 156 -2.35 -30.02 10.72
N GLU A 157 -2.64 -30.08 9.44
CA GLU A 157 -3.70 -30.92 8.87
C GLU A 157 -3.37 -32.41 8.99
N LEU A 158 -2.15 -32.81 8.63
CA LEU A 158 -1.72 -34.21 8.74
C LEU A 158 -1.72 -34.69 10.20
N ARG A 159 -1.30 -33.85 11.15
CA ARG A 159 -1.36 -34.16 12.58
C ARG A 159 -2.81 -34.32 13.06
N LYS A 160 -3.71 -33.45 12.60
CA LYS A 160 -5.14 -33.49 12.94
C LYS A 160 -5.79 -34.79 12.47
N GLU A 161 -5.39 -35.27 11.30
CA GLU A 161 -5.87 -36.53 10.70
C GLU A 161 -5.11 -37.78 11.20
N LYS A 162 -4.17 -37.60 12.15
CA LYS A 162 -3.32 -38.64 12.74
C LYS A 162 -2.48 -39.39 11.69
N ILE A 163 -2.00 -38.64 10.69
CA ILE A 163 -1.07 -39.14 9.68
C ILE A 163 0.35 -38.83 10.14
N GLN A 164 1.16 -39.90 10.26
CA GLN A 164 2.55 -39.76 10.70
C GLN A 164 3.46 -39.46 9.51
N PHE A 165 4.27 -38.43 9.64
CA PHE A 165 5.21 -38.00 8.59
C PHE A 165 6.61 -37.77 9.21
N THR A 166 7.63 -38.15 8.45
CA THR A 166 9.03 -37.98 8.82
C THR A 166 9.55 -36.59 8.46
N ALA A 167 9.18 -36.08 7.29
CA ALA A 167 9.66 -34.79 6.81
C ALA A 167 8.66 -34.08 5.90
N ILE A 168 8.65 -32.75 5.98
CA ILE A 168 8.02 -31.86 5.00
C ILE A 168 9.10 -30.87 4.55
N LYS A 169 9.44 -30.90 3.25
CA LYS A 169 10.55 -30.10 2.70
C LYS A 169 10.10 -29.35 1.46
N ASN A 170 10.85 -28.30 1.10
CA ASN A 170 10.69 -27.62 -0.17
C ASN A 170 11.02 -28.56 -1.34
N SER A 171 10.25 -28.47 -2.40
CA SER A 171 10.50 -29.09 -3.69
C SER A 171 10.67 -28.01 -4.76
N ASP A 172 11.09 -28.41 -5.95
CA ASP A 172 11.24 -27.52 -7.09
C ASP A 172 9.92 -26.83 -7.46
N LYS A 173 10.01 -25.74 -8.19
CA LYS A 173 8.86 -24.95 -8.66
C LYS A 173 7.86 -24.55 -7.55
N PHE A 174 8.40 -24.17 -6.38
CA PHE A 174 7.60 -23.78 -5.20
C PHE A 174 6.64 -24.88 -4.71
N GLY A 175 6.96 -26.15 -5.01
CA GLY A 175 6.25 -27.32 -4.50
C GLY A 175 6.74 -27.71 -3.11
N THR A 176 6.12 -28.75 -2.53
CA THR A 176 6.45 -29.28 -1.21
C THR A 176 6.44 -30.79 -1.26
N THR A 177 7.47 -31.43 -0.71
CA THR A 177 7.48 -32.89 -0.54
C THR A 177 7.08 -33.26 0.89
N VAL A 178 6.26 -34.30 1.01
CA VAL A 178 5.83 -34.88 2.29
C VAL A 178 6.25 -36.33 2.32
N THR A 179 7.18 -36.69 3.21
CA THR A 179 7.63 -38.06 3.43
C THR A 179 6.88 -38.64 4.63
N LEU A 180 6.14 -39.70 4.41
CA LEU A 180 5.35 -40.40 5.43
C LEU A 180 6.17 -41.51 6.10
N GLU A 181 5.81 -41.88 7.35
CA GLU A 181 6.47 -43.00 8.03
C GLU A 181 6.00 -44.35 7.46
N ASN A 182 4.73 -44.46 7.09
CA ASN A 182 4.11 -45.69 6.67
C ASN A 182 3.53 -45.60 5.25
N ALA A 183 3.89 -46.54 4.38
CA ALA A 183 3.36 -46.64 3.02
C ALA A 183 1.84 -46.77 2.96
N ASP A 184 1.24 -47.46 3.93
CA ASP A 184 -0.21 -47.67 4.01
C ASP A 184 -1.03 -46.39 4.15
N GLN A 185 -0.39 -45.33 4.65
CA GLN A 185 -1.02 -44.01 4.83
C GLN A 185 -0.97 -43.13 3.59
N MET A 186 -0.18 -43.47 2.56
CA MET A 186 0.04 -42.68 1.35
C MET A 186 -1.28 -42.33 0.65
N SER A 187 -2.11 -43.34 0.36
CA SER A 187 -3.40 -43.15 -0.32
C SER A 187 -4.37 -42.26 0.50
N LYS A 188 -4.35 -42.42 1.83
CA LYS A 188 -5.17 -41.60 2.73
C LYS A 188 -4.69 -40.15 2.74
N ALA A 189 -3.38 -39.96 2.88
CA ALA A 189 -2.77 -38.63 2.87
C ALA A 189 -3.02 -37.89 1.54
N ALA A 190 -2.78 -38.57 0.41
CA ALA A 190 -3.00 -38.00 -0.91
C ALA A 190 -4.48 -37.58 -1.13
N ARG A 191 -5.42 -38.41 -0.67
CA ARG A 191 -6.85 -38.08 -0.76
C ARG A 191 -7.21 -36.84 0.07
N ILE A 192 -6.77 -36.80 1.32
CA ILE A 192 -7.04 -35.66 2.22
C ILE A 192 -6.43 -34.37 1.68
N ILE A 193 -5.19 -34.41 1.22
CA ILE A 193 -4.51 -33.25 0.66
C ILE A 193 -5.26 -32.75 -0.59
N ARG A 194 -5.64 -33.63 -1.52
CA ARG A 194 -6.44 -33.24 -2.69
C ARG A 194 -7.79 -32.62 -2.33
N GLN A 195 -8.42 -33.12 -1.27
CA GLN A 195 -9.72 -32.61 -0.82
C GLN A 195 -9.60 -31.23 -0.19
N LEU A 196 -8.56 -31.00 0.62
CA LEU A 196 -8.35 -29.71 1.32
C LEU A 196 -7.68 -28.68 0.42
N HIS A 197 -6.84 -29.11 -0.50
CA HIS A 197 -6.07 -28.24 -1.40
C HIS A 197 -6.26 -28.66 -2.87
N PRO A 198 -7.41 -28.39 -3.48
CA PRO A 198 -7.72 -28.82 -4.85
C PRO A 198 -6.82 -28.16 -5.91
N THR A 199 -6.11 -27.10 -5.55
CA THR A 199 -5.16 -26.39 -6.43
C THR A 199 -3.76 -27.04 -6.47
N LEU A 200 -3.51 -28.05 -5.63
CA LEU A 200 -2.27 -28.81 -5.60
C LEU A 200 -2.33 -30.06 -6.48
N GLU A 201 -1.32 -30.23 -7.28
CA GLU A 201 -1.07 -31.50 -8.00
C GLU A 201 -0.29 -32.42 -7.07
N VAL A 202 -0.93 -33.53 -6.69
CA VAL A 202 -0.37 -34.53 -5.78
C VAL A 202 0.10 -35.73 -6.58
N SER A 203 1.42 -35.95 -6.61
CA SER A 203 2.07 -37.09 -7.25
C SER A 203 2.86 -37.92 -6.24
N ASP A 204 2.87 -39.24 -6.44
CA ASP A 204 3.72 -40.16 -5.71
C ASP A 204 5.06 -40.25 -6.43
N ILE A 205 6.15 -40.01 -5.69
CA ILE A 205 7.52 -40.06 -6.23
C ILE A 205 8.34 -41.24 -5.68
N GLY A 206 7.68 -42.18 -4.99
CA GLY A 206 8.33 -43.31 -4.34
C GLY A 206 8.83 -43.00 -2.93
N ASP A 207 9.43 -43.98 -2.27
CA ASP A 207 10.00 -43.89 -0.92
C ASP A 207 9.05 -43.21 0.11
N ASN A 208 7.78 -43.60 0.09
CA ASN A 208 6.72 -43.04 0.94
C ASN A 208 6.61 -41.51 0.83
N THR A 209 6.95 -40.93 -0.29
CA THR A 209 7.01 -39.47 -0.48
C THR A 209 6.01 -38.99 -1.51
N LEU A 210 5.16 -38.07 -1.10
CA LEU A 210 4.26 -37.31 -1.96
C LEU A 210 4.94 -36.01 -2.38
N ASN A 211 4.93 -35.72 -3.67
CA ASN A 211 5.28 -34.40 -4.19
C ASN A 211 4.01 -33.60 -4.46
N LEU A 212 3.95 -32.40 -3.89
CA LEU A 212 2.84 -31.48 -3.98
C LEU A 212 3.32 -30.26 -4.77
N ALA A 213 2.90 -30.15 -6.01
CA ALA A 213 3.24 -29.03 -6.87
C ALA A 213 2.04 -28.08 -6.99
N LEU A 214 2.28 -26.79 -7.09
CA LEU A 214 1.25 -25.83 -7.45
C LEU A 214 0.95 -25.99 -8.95
N SER A 215 -0.33 -26.10 -9.31
CA SER A 215 -0.73 -26.08 -10.71
C SER A 215 -0.37 -24.72 -11.35
N GLU A 216 -0.19 -24.69 -12.67
CA GLU A 216 0.10 -23.42 -13.37
C GLU A 216 -1.01 -22.38 -13.15
N ALA A 217 -2.26 -22.81 -13.01
CA ALA A 217 -3.38 -21.95 -12.66
C ALA A 217 -3.19 -21.35 -11.25
N ALA A 218 -2.82 -22.18 -10.25
CA ALA A 218 -2.57 -21.74 -8.88
C ALA A 218 -1.35 -20.82 -8.76
N LEU A 219 -0.31 -21.05 -9.56
CA LEU A 219 0.84 -20.15 -9.65
C LEU A 219 0.45 -18.78 -10.21
N THR A 220 -0.36 -18.77 -11.28
CA THR A 220 -0.87 -17.54 -11.88
C THR A 220 -1.77 -16.77 -10.92
N GLU A 221 -2.66 -17.45 -10.23
CA GLU A 221 -3.53 -16.87 -9.20
C GLU A 221 -2.71 -16.28 -8.06
N SER A 222 -1.68 -17.00 -7.58
CA SER A 222 -0.78 -16.53 -6.52
C SER A 222 -0.01 -15.28 -6.92
N ARG A 223 0.45 -15.20 -8.18
CA ARG A 223 1.10 -14.01 -8.75
C ARG A 223 0.12 -12.83 -8.81
N ASN A 224 -1.09 -13.05 -9.30
CA ASN A 224 -2.10 -12.02 -9.36
C ASN A 224 -2.45 -11.49 -7.97
N LEU A 225 -2.63 -12.37 -7.00
CA LEU A 225 -2.91 -11.99 -5.61
C LEU A 225 -1.77 -11.16 -5.02
N ALA A 226 -0.52 -11.56 -5.24
CA ALA A 226 0.65 -10.80 -4.78
C ALA A 226 0.68 -9.38 -5.38
N ILE A 227 0.36 -9.23 -6.67
CA ILE A 227 0.30 -7.90 -7.31
C ILE A 227 -0.84 -7.07 -6.72
N GLU A 228 -2.04 -7.60 -6.55
CA GLU A 228 -3.18 -6.87 -6.00
C GLU A 228 -2.93 -6.42 -4.55
N GLN A 229 -2.27 -7.25 -3.75
CA GLN A 229 -1.83 -6.87 -2.40
C GLN A 229 -0.83 -5.72 -2.44
N ASN A 230 0.18 -5.79 -3.32
CA ASN A 230 1.15 -4.72 -3.48
C ASN A 230 0.51 -3.43 -4.00
N LEU A 231 -0.41 -3.50 -4.97
CA LEU A 231 -1.18 -2.35 -5.45
C LEU A 231 -1.95 -1.68 -4.30
N THR A 232 -2.57 -2.47 -3.44
CA THR A 232 -3.32 -1.96 -2.28
C THR A 232 -2.41 -1.26 -1.28
N ILE A 233 -1.25 -1.85 -0.98
CA ILE A 233 -0.25 -1.26 -0.09
C ILE A 233 0.29 0.05 -0.68
N LEU A 234 0.64 0.05 -1.96
CA LEU A 234 1.18 1.22 -2.64
C LEU A 234 0.16 2.36 -2.72
N ARG A 235 -1.13 2.06 -2.95
CA ARG A 235 -2.20 3.07 -2.89
C ARG A 235 -2.29 3.75 -1.53
N LYS A 236 -2.20 2.98 -0.45
CA LYS A 236 -2.19 3.53 0.93
C LYS A 236 -0.98 4.43 1.16
N ARG A 237 0.22 4.00 0.76
CA ARG A 237 1.46 4.78 0.91
C ARG A 237 1.46 6.06 0.08
N VAL A 238 0.93 6.00 -1.12
CA VAL A 238 0.80 7.20 -1.98
C VAL A 238 -0.22 8.18 -1.40
N ALA A 239 -1.31 7.68 -0.80
CA ALA A 239 -2.26 8.51 -0.09
C ALA A 239 -1.60 9.25 1.11
N GLU A 240 -0.66 8.59 1.81
CA GLU A 240 0.13 9.21 2.90
C GLU A 240 1.06 10.32 2.39
N LEU A 241 1.47 10.29 1.11
CA LEU A 241 2.22 11.37 0.47
C LEU A 241 1.37 12.62 0.19
N GLY A 242 0.05 12.52 0.31
CA GLY A 242 -0.87 13.62 0.01
C GLY A 242 -0.99 13.95 -1.49
N VAL A 243 -0.53 13.07 -2.38
CA VAL A 243 -0.62 13.28 -3.83
C VAL A 243 -2.04 13.01 -4.31
N ALA A 244 -2.75 14.07 -4.71
CA ALA A 244 -4.16 14.00 -5.04
C ALA A 244 -4.49 13.19 -6.32
N GLU A 245 -3.54 13.09 -7.25
CA GLU A 245 -3.79 12.53 -8.61
C GLU A 245 -2.78 11.47 -9.00
N ALA A 246 -2.34 10.66 -8.03
CA ALA A 246 -1.43 9.58 -8.32
C ALA A 246 -2.10 8.47 -9.15
N VAL A 247 -1.40 8.01 -10.18
CA VAL A 247 -1.83 6.86 -10.98
C VAL A 247 -1.00 5.64 -10.56
N ILE A 248 -1.66 4.59 -10.11
CA ILE A 248 -1.02 3.34 -9.72
C ILE A 248 -1.69 2.21 -10.48
N GLN A 249 -0.93 1.59 -11.37
CA GLN A 249 -1.46 0.56 -12.25
C GLN A 249 -0.47 -0.56 -12.48
N ARG A 250 -1.01 -1.76 -12.73
CA ARG A 250 -0.22 -2.91 -13.14
C ARG A 250 0.29 -2.73 -14.55
N GLN A 251 1.56 -3.06 -14.78
CA GLN A 251 2.17 -3.12 -16.10
C GLN A 251 2.76 -4.51 -16.37
N GLY A 252 2.08 -5.31 -17.16
CA GLY A 252 2.49 -6.69 -17.44
C GLY A 252 2.26 -7.64 -16.28
N ALA A 253 3.08 -8.69 -16.17
CA ALA A 253 2.88 -9.77 -15.20
C ALA A 253 3.34 -9.44 -13.79
N GLU A 254 4.43 -8.69 -13.63
CA GLU A 254 5.18 -8.55 -12.36
C GLU A 254 5.52 -7.11 -12.00
N ARG A 255 5.12 -6.12 -12.83
CA ARG A 255 5.49 -4.72 -12.64
C ARG A 255 4.29 -3.85 -12.27
N ILE A 256 4.58 -2.81 -11.49
CA ILE A 256 3.63 -1.78 -11.09
C ILE A 256 4.25 -0.43 -11.45
N VAL A 257 3.49 0.38 -12.17
CA VAL A 257 3.83 1.78 -12.47
C VAL A 257 3.12 2.68 -11.47
N ILE A 258 3.86 3.62 -10.92
CA ILE A 258 3.37 4.67 -10.03
C ILE A 258 3.74 6.01 -10.65
N GLU A 259 2.77 6.81 -10.98
CA GLU A 259 2.95 8.16 -11.49
C GLU A 259 2.44 9.16 -10.45
N LEU A 260 3.32 10.07 -10.06
CA LEU A 260 3.08 11.08 -9.05
C LEU A 260 3.23 12.47 -9.67
N PRO A 261 2.19 13.01 -10.31
CA PRO A 261 2.23 14.33 -10.91
C PRO A 261 2.46 15.42 -9.85
N GLY A 262 3.29 16.41 -10.17
CA GLY A 262 3.54 17.56 -9.30
C GLY A 262 4.44 17.28 -8.09
N VAL A 263 4.91 16.04 -7.87
CA VAL A 263 5.85 15.72 -6.79
C VAL A 263 7.24 16.22 -7.15
N GLN A 264 7.78 17.10 -6.30
CA GLN A 264 9.13 17.66 -6.45
C GLN A 264 10.16 16.92 -5.61
N ASP A 265 9.77 16.43 -4.44
CA ASP A 265 10.64 15.65 -3.53
C ASP A 265 10.66 14.17 -3.91
N THR A 266 11.52 13.83 -4.86
CA THR A 266 11.71 12.46 -5.34
C THR A 266 12.33 11.53 -4.28
N ALA A 267 13.19 12.09 -3.40
CA ALA A 267 13.86 11.32 -2.35
C ALA A 267 12.85 10.86 -1.29
N ARG A 268 11.98 11.75 -0.86
CA ARG A 268 10.92 11.45 0.09
C ARG A 268 9.90 10.45 -0.48
N ALA A 269 9.51 10.62 -1.74
CA ALA A 269 8.62 9.68 -2.42
C ALA A 269 9.26 8.28 -2.50
N LYS A 270 10.55 8.18 -2.85
CA LYS A 270 11.30 6.92 -2.90
C LYS A 270 11.40 6.27 -1.52
N GLU A 271 11.65 7.03 -0.47
CA GLU A 271 11.72 6.54 0.91
C GLU A 271 10.39 5.89 1.34
N ILE A 272 9.27 6.59 1.13
CA ILE A 272 7.94 6.10 1.54
C ILE A 272 7.51 4.88 0.72
N LEU A 273 7.70 4.92 -0.60
CA LEU A 273 7.34 3.81 -1.48
C LEU A 273 8.27 2.60 -1.31
N GLY A 274 9.57 2.84 -1.09
CA GLY A 274 10.58 1.81 -0.94
C GLY A 274 10.67 1.19 0.44
N ALA A 275 9.93 1.67 1.43
CA ALA A 275 9.90 1.07 2.76
C ALA A 275 9.38 -0.37 2.69
N THR A 276 10.26 -1.35 2.87
CA THR A 276 9.93 -2.79 2.80
C THR A 276 9.62 -3.40 4.17
N ALA A 277 9.68 -2.59 5.24
CA ALA A 277 9.41 -3.06 6.59
C ALA A 277 7.97 -3.59 6.69
N THR A 278 7.85 -4.88 6.97
CA THR A 278 6.57 -5.51 7.29
C THR A 278 6.47 -5.65 8.81
N LEU A 279 5.31 -5.29 9.35
CA LEU A 279 5.03 -5.50 10.76
C LEU A 279 4.59 -6.95 10.96
N GLU A 280 5.30 -7.66 11.83
CA GLU A 280 4.98 -9.03 12.19
C GLU A 280 4.91 -9.15 13.70
N PHE A 281 3.86 -9.79 14.20
CA PHE A 281 3.72 -10.15 15.61
C PHE A 281 4.17 -11.57 15.79
N ARG A 282 5.19 -11.75 16.62
CA ARG A 282 5.78 -13.06 16.92
C ARG A 282 5.81 -13.29 18.41
N ILE A 283 5.57 -14.54 18.82
CA ILE A 283 5.60 -14.90 20.23
C ILE A 283 7.05 -15.01 20.69
N VAL A 284 7.32 -14.46 21.88
CA VAL A 284 8.60 -14.63 22.55
C VAL A 284 8.73 -16.08 23.03
N ASN A 285 9.84 -16.75 22.68
CA ASN A 285 10.14 -18.07 23.20
C ASN A 285 10.81 -17.94 24.57
N SER A 286 10.01 -18.00 25.62
CA SER A 286 10.47 -17.92 27.00
C SER A 286 11.24 -19.17 27.50
N LEU A 287 11.21 -20.27 26.73
CA LEU A 287 11.92 -21.51 27.05
C LEU A 287 13.42 -21.45 26.67
N VAL A 288 13.79 -20.46 25.86
CA VAL A 288 15.13 -20.28 25.33
C VAL A 288 15.78 -19.06 26.00
N ASN A 289 16.94 -19.24 26.62
CA ASN A 289 17.70 -18.10 27.11
C ASN A 289 18.33 -17.35 25.90
N PRO A 290 17.98 -16.09 25.65
CA PRO A 290 18.42 -15.36 24.44
C PRO A 290 19.94 -15.19 24.37
N GLU A 291 20.63 -15.03 25.53
CA GLU A 291 22.08 -14.82 25.56
C GLU A 291 22.88 -16.09 25.23
N SER A 292 22.43 -17.25 25.71
CA SER A 292 23.04 -18.53 25.36
C SER A 292 22.72 -18.97 23.94
N ALA A 293 21.53 -18.69 23.47
CA ALA A 293 21.10 -18.97 22.13
C ALA A 293 21.84 -18.14 21.06
N ALA A 294 22.20 -16.91 21.38
CA ALA A 294 23.03 -16.06 20.49
C ALA A 294 24.46 -16.65 20.30
N ARG A 295 24.89 -17.60 21.12
CA ARG A 295 26.21 -18.26 21.06
C ARG A 295 26.21 -19.61 20.34
N GLY A 296 25.10 -20.11 19.81
CA GLY A 296 25.12 -21.23 18.87
C GLY A 296 24.19 -22.42 19.12
N MET A 297 23.31 -22.42 20.11
CA MET A 297 22.29 -23.48 20.27
C MET A 297 20.89 -22.90 20.17
N LEU A 298 20.39 -22.75 18.94
CA LEU A 298 19.03 -22.31 18.66
C LEU A 298 18.16 -23.50 18.23
N PRO A 299 16.97 -23.68 18.84
CA PRO A 299 15.96 -24.56 18.27
C PRO A 299 15.62 -24.12 16.84
N SER A 300 15.30 -25.09 15.98
CA SER A 300 15.04 -24.85 14.55
C SER A 300 13.86 -23.92 14.29
N ASP A 301 12.93 -23.79 15.23
CA ASP A 301 11.71 -22.96 15.20
C ASP A 301 11.90 -21.57 15.82
N THR A 302 13.08 -21.26 16.32
CA THR A 302 13.38 -20.02 17.04
C THR A 302 14.44 -19.19 16.29
N GLU A 303 14.35 -17.89 16.37
CA GLU A 303 15.37 -16.94 15.89
C GLU A 303 15.64 -15.86 16.94
N ILE A 304 16.84 -15.28 16.90
CA ILE A 304 17.21 -14.15 17.77
C ILE A 304 17.01 -12.84 16.98
N LYS A 305 16.28 -11.92 17.57
CA LYS A 305 16.20 -10.52 17.15
C LYS A 305 16.67 -9.62 18.29
N TYR A 306 17.05 -8.41 17.95
CA TYR A 306 17.50 -7.43 18.93
C TYR A 306 16.47 -6.33 19.09
N ASP A 307 16.19 -5.96 20.35
CA ASP A 307 15.31 -4.82 20.66
C ASP A 307 16.01 -3.48 20.37
N ARG A 308 15.30 -2.36 20.60
CA ARG A 308 15.86 -1.01 20.38
C ARG A 308 17.04 -0.69 21.29
N GLN A 309 17.19 -1.39 22.41
CA GLN A 309 18.31 -1.25 23.34
C GLN A 309 19.46 -2.23 23.03
N GLY A 310 19.37 -3.00 21.96
CA GLY A 310 20.37 -3.98 21.56
C GLY A 310 20.35 -5.27 22.37
N ARG A 311 19.30 -5.55 23.15
CA ARG A 311 19.17 -6.78 23.93
C ARG A 311 18.63 -7.90 23.05
N PRO A 312 19.21 -9.11 23.09
CA PRO A 312 18.72 -10.24 22.32
C PRO A 312 17.37 -10.74 22.86
N VAL A 313 16.44 -11.02 21.96
CA VAL A 313 15.13 -11.59 22.26
C VAL A 313 14.93 -12.83 21.40
N ALA A 314 14.64 -13.97 22.03
CA ALA A 314 14.33 -15.21 21.34
C ALA A 314 12.85 -15.18 20.89
N LEU A 315 12.60 -15.28 19.62
CA LEU A 315 11.25 -15.27 19.02
C LEU A 315 11.03 -16.57 18.26
N TYR A 316 9.80 -17.07 18.29
CA TYR A 316 9.42 -18.10 17.33
C TYR A 316 9.49 -17.53 15.90
N LYS A 317 10.04 -18.29 14.96
CA LYS A 317 10.16 -17.89 13.55
C LYS A 317 8.81 -17.59 12.93
N ARG A 318 7.75 -18.28 13.39
CA ARG A 318 6.40 -18.11 12.89
C ARG A 318 5.78 -16.80 13.40
N ALA A 319 5.39 -15.94 12.47
CA ALA A 319 4.55 -14.80 12.78
C ALA A 319 3.12 -15.27 13.10
N VAL A 320 2.51 -14.76 14.16
CA VAL A 320 1.12 -15.06 14.55
C VAL A 320 0.16 -14.18 13.75
N LEU A 321 0.55 -12.92 13.54
CA LEU A 321 -0.19 -11.91 12.79
C LEU A 321 0.79 -11.07 11.98
N GLY A 322 0.38 -10.66 10.79
CA GLY A 322 1.06 -9.67 9.98
C GLY A 322 0.40 -8.30 10.06
N GLY A 323 1.09 -7.28 9.60
CA GLY A 323 0.56 -5.91 9.53
C GLY A 323 -0.69 -5.75 8.66
N GLU A 324 -0.92 -6.69 7.76
CA GLU A 324 -2.11 -6.75 6.91
C GLU A 324 -3.43 -6.93 7.69
N HIS A 325 -3.36 -7.45 8.91
CA HIS A 325 -4.51 -7.65 9.81
C HIS A 325 -4.81 -6.42 10.68
N ILE A 326 -3.96 -5.40 10.64
CA ILE A 326 -4.16 -4.19 11.44
C ILE A 326 -5.13 -3.26 10.70
N ILE A 327 -6.28 -3.02 11.32
CA ILE A 327 -7.31 -2.13 10.78
C ILE A 327 -7.08 -0.70 11.28
N ASN A 328 -6.62 -0.53 12.52
CA ASN A 328 -6.36 0.77 13.13
C ASN A 328 -5.24 0.69 14.17
N SER A 329 -4.49 1.76 14.33
CA SER A 329 -3.46 1.88 15.37
C SER A 329 -3.50 3.28 15.97
N SER A 330 -3.49 3.37 17.29
CA SER A 330 -3.39 4.64 18.02
C SER A 330 -2.26 4.57 19.04
N SER A 331 -1.60 5.70 19.26
CA SER A 331 -0.63 5.84 20.35
C SER A 331 -1.28 6.64 21.49
N GLY A 332 -1.19 6.14 22.73
CA GLY A 332 -1.57 6.83 23.93
C GLY A 332 -0.36 6.95 24.86
N LEU A 333 -0.36 7.94 25.73
CA LEU A 333 0.51 7.99 26.90
C LEU A 333 -0.20 7.24 28.03
N ASP A 334 0.45 6.24 28.59
CA ASP A 334 0.03 5.58 29.86
C ASP A 334 0.35 6.47 31.04
#